data_4449cde2731801fb1fe19519c6d42753
#
_entry.id   4449cde2731801fb1fe19519c6d42753
#
_cell.length_a   1.000
_cell.length_b   1.000
_cell.length_c   1.000
_cell.angle_alpha   90.00
_cell.angle_beta   90.00
_cell.angle_gamma   90.00
#
_symmetry.space_group_name_H-M   'P 1'
#
loop_
_entity.id
_entity.type
_entity.pdbx_description
1 polymer ?
#
loop_
_entity_poly.entity_id
_entity_poly.type
_entity_poly.pdbx_seq_one_letter_code
_entity_poly.pdbx_strand_id
1 'polypeptide(L)'
;MTGPVTQPDNESPPLTVLYDGACPLCRREIGIYRGLKPLQSESPVCFADVSDTALPLPPGTTREQLLARFHVRGRDGELLSGARAFLALWAALPGWRWLARAGRLPGAAWTMERTYRLFLRWRPMLQRWASRLERPGQDRPDVRR
;
A
#
# COMPACT_ATOMS: atom_id res chain seq x y z
N MET A 1 29.62 13.99 30.81
CA MET A 1 30.21 13.45 29.55
C MET A 1 29.09 12.86 28.73
N THR A 2 28.50 13.65 27.90
CA THR A 2 27.49 13.22 26.91
C THR A 2 28.23 12.80 25.67
N GLY A 3 28.38 11.47 25.48
CA GLY A 3 28.83 10.92 24.24
C GLY A 3 27.84 11.26 23.12
N PRO A 4 28.27 11.48 21.87
CA PRO A 4 27.35 11.70 20.77
C PRO A 4 26.53 10.44 20.59
N VAL A 5 25.20 10.59 20.70
CA VAL A 5 24.26 9.57 20.24
C VAL A 5 24.49 9.45 18.75
N THR A 6 25.21 8.42 18.36
CA THR A 6 25.33 8.03 16.98
C THR A 6 23.95 7.57 16.53
N GLN A 7 23.21 8.44 15.90
CA GLN A 7 22.07 8.03 15.12
C GLN A 7 22.58 7.05 14.07
N PRO A 8 21.97 5.92 13.85
CA PRO A 8 22.25 5.10 12.69
C PRO A 8 21.69 5.82 11.47
N ASP A 9 22.46 6.77 10.99
CA ASP A 9 22.16 7.59 9.85
C ASP A 9 22.53 6.80 8.61
N ASN A 10 21.58 6.26 7.98
CA ASN A 10 21.51 6.03 6.54
C ASN A 10 20.52 4.91 6.15
N GLU A 11 19.48 4.69 6.92
CA GLU A 11 18.36 3.90 6.40
C GLU A 11 17.45 4.85 5.63
N SER A 12 17.53 4.76 4.31
CA SER A 12 16.52 5.38 3.47
C SER A 12 15.13 5.01 4.00
N PRO A 13 14.21 5.97 4.13
CA PRO A 13 12.90 5.67 4.69
C PRO A 13 12.24 4.51 3.93
N PRO A 14 11.52 3.64 4.61
CA PRO A 14 10.90 2.48 3.97
C PRO A 14 9.85 2.92 2.93
N LEU A 15 9.70 2.10 1.88
CA LEU A 15 8.56 2.22 0.99
C LEU A 15 7.29 1.98 1.80
N THR A 16 6.36 2.92 1.83
CA THR A 16 5.17 2.82 2.64
C THR A 16 3.92 2.72 1.77
N VAL A 17 3.19 1.62 1.91
CA VAL A 17 1.90 1.40 1.25
C VAL A 17 0.80 2.00 2.11
N LEU A 18 0.05 2.93 1.53
CA LEU A 18 -1.10 3.57 2.16
C LEU A 18 -2.37 2.88 1.66
N TYR A 19 -3.05 2.15 2.52
CA TYR A 19 -4.20 1.35 2.13
C TYR A 19 -5.43 1.66 2.98
N ASP A 20 -6.59 1.30 2.48
CA ASP A 20 -7.87 1.41 3.19
C ASP A 20 -8.16 0.11 3.96
N GLY A 21 -7.90 0.12 5.26
CA GLY A 21 -8.17 -1.02 6.13
C GLY A 21 -9.65 -1.32 6.36
N ALA A 22 -10.54 -0.38 6.04
CA ALA A 22 -11.98 -0.61 6.07
C ALA A 22 -12.50 -1.34 4.82
N CYS A 23 -11.71 -1.37 3.74
CA CYS A 23 -12.07 -2.03 2.50
C CYS A 23 -11.71 -3.53 2.54
N PRO A 24 -12.68 -4.46 2.40
CA PRO A 24 -12.40 -5.90 2.43
C PRO A 24 -11.44 -6.36 1.33
N LEU A 25 -11.56 -5.80 0.13
CA LEU A 25 -10.69 -6.13 -1.00
C LEU A 25 -9.25 -5.67 -0.74
N CYS A 26 -9.08 -4.46 -0.22
CA CYS A 26 -7.78 -3.90 0.10
C CYS A 26 -7.10 -4.72 1.21
N ARG A 27 -7.82 -5.12 2.25
CA ARG A 27 -7.29 -5.98 3.31
C ARG A 27 -6.78 -7.32 2.78
N ARG A 28 -7.53 -7.95 1.87
CA ARG A 28 -7.13 -9.23 1.26
C ARG A 28 -5.85 -9.08 0.43
N GLU A 29 -5.78 -8.04 -0.38
CA GLU A 29 -4.59 -7.74 -1.18
C GLU A 29 -3.36 -7.49 -0.30
N ILE A 30 -3.51 -6.64 0.71
CA ILE A 30 -2.43 -6.36 1.66
C ILE A 30 -2.02 -7.63 2.43
N GLY A 31 -2.97 -8.50 2.77
CA GLY A 31 -2.69 -9.79 3.39
C GLY A 31 -1.78 -10.67 2.53
N ILE A 32 -2.00 -10.68 1.22
CA ILE A 32 -1.12 -11.39 0.27
C ILE A 32 0.29 -10.80 0.31
N TYR A 33 0.42 -9.49 0.22
CA TYR A 33 1.73 -8.81 0.22
C TYR A 33 2.49 -8.99 1.55
N ARG A 34 1.79 -8.96 2.68
CA ARG A 34 2.38 -9.24 4.00
C ARG A 34 2.87 -10.68 4.15
N GLY A 35 2.19 -11.63 3.50
CA GLY A 35 2.62 -13.04 3.47
C GLY A 35 3.86 -13.27 2.61
N LEU A 36 4.16 -12.38 1.69
CA LEU A 36 5.41 -12.38 0.94
C LEU A 36 6.51 -11.82 1.84
N LYS A 37 7.23 -12.71 2.52
CA LYS A 37 8.40 -12.29 3.31
C LYS A 37 9.37 -11.57 2.38
N PRO A 38 9.69 -10.30 2.64
CA PRO A 38 10.71 -9.62 1.85
C PRO A 38 11.99 -10.43 1.95
N LEU A 39 12.56 -10.77 0.81
CA LEU A 39 13.90 -11.34 0.76
C LEU A 39 14.84 -10.25 1.27
N GLN A 40 15.14 -10.36 2.59
CA GLN A 40 16.18 -9.58 3.26
C GLN A 40 15.98 -8.05 3.29
N SER A 41 15.80 -7.62 4.45
CA SER A 41 16.17 -6.40 5.21
C SER A 41 16.77 -5.16 4.50
N GLU A 42 17.14 -5.18 3.25
CA GLU A 42 17.72 -3.99 2.59
C GLU A 42 16.67 -3.00 2.08
N SER A 43 15.41 -3.39 2.10
CA SER A 43 14.34 -2.55 1.56
C SER A 43 13.00 -2.86 2.22
N PRO A 44 12.80 -2.46 3.48
CA PRO A 44 11.55 -2.74 4.16
C PRO A 44 10.37 -2.07 3.45
N VAL A 45 9.29 -2.82 3.28
CA VAL A 45 8.00 -2.30 2.84
C VAL A 45 7.12 -2.22 4.08
N CYS A 46 6.63 -1.03 4.38
CA CYS A 46 5.71 -0.77 5.48
C CYS A 46 4.29 -0.61 4.95
N PHE A 47 3.32 -0.96 5.78
CA PHE A 47 1.90 -0.83 5.46
C PHE A 47 1.24 0.07 6.48
N ALA A 48 0.54 1.10 6.01
CA ALA A 48 -0.16 2.05 6.85
C ALA A 48 -1.65 2.10 6.48
N ASP A 49 -2.50 1.88 7.47
CA ASP A 49 -3.95 1.92 7.32
C ASP A 49 -4.45 3.36 7.38
N VAL A 50 -4.85 3.89 6.25
CA VAL A 50 -5.36 5.28 6.14
C VAL A 50 -6.75 5.43 6.75
N SER A 51 -7.49 4.33 6.95
CA SER A 51 -8.78 4.39 7.64
C SER A 51 -8.63 4.65 9.15
N ASP A 52 -7.44 4.40 9.70
CA ASP A 52 -7.10 4.75 11.08
C ASP A 52 -6.96 6.28 11.22
N THR A 53 -7.86 6.88 11.99
CA THR A 53 -7.87 8.33 12.22
C THR A 53 -6.68 8.85 13.02
N ALA A 54 -5.99 7.98 13.75
CA ALA A 54 -4.80 8.33 14.51
C ALA A 54 -3.53 8.39 13.64
N LEU A 55 -3.58 7.83 12.42
CA LEU A 55 -2.43 7.84 11.52
C LEU A 55 -2.10 9.26 11.04
N PRO A 56 -0.86 9.75 11.24
CA PRO A 56 -0.40 11.01 10.65
C PRO A 56 -0.39 10.90 9.11
N LEU A 57 -0.94 11.90 8.44
CA LEU A 57 -0.99 11.93 6.97
C LEU A 57 0.26 12.60 6.40
N PRO A 58 0.68 12.20 5.17
CA PRO A 58 1.72 12.94 4.46
C PRO A 58 1.33 14.41 4.27
N PRO A 59 2.29 15.34 4.35
CA PRO A 59 2.01 16.76 4.18
C PRO A 59 1.29 17.07 2.86
N GLY A 60 0.30 17.97 2.92
CA GLY A 60 -0.46 18.40 1.75
C GLY A 60 -1.50 17.39 1.24
N THR A 61 -1.79 16.33 2.01
CA THR A 61 -2.80 15.33 1.65
C THR A 61 -3.96 15.32 2.63
N THR A 62 -5.12 14.89 2.15
CA THR A 62 -6.28 14.63 2.98
C THR A 62 -6.56 13.13 3.04
N ARG A 63 -7.21 12.71 4.12
CA ARG A 63 -7.62 11.31 4.27
C ARG A 63 -8.52 10.85 3.14
N GLU A 64 -9.45 11.70 2.72
CA GLU A 64 -10.35 11.42 1.60
C GLU A 64 -9.60 11.15 0.30
N GLN A 65 -8.59 11.96 -0.01
CA GLN A 65 -7.74 11.75 -1.19
C GLN A 65 -7.00 10.42 -1.13
N LEU A 66 -6.46 10.07 0.03
CA LEU A 66 -5.71 8.82 0.22
C LEU A 66 -6.62 7.58 0.19
N LEU A 67 -7.86 7.70 0.62
CA LEU A 67 -8.85 6.61 0.56
C LEU A 67 -9.47 6.45 -0.84
N ALA A 68 -9.47 7.51 -1.66
CA ALA A 68 -10.04 7.48 -3.00
C ALA A 68 -9.24 6.62 -3.98
N ARG A 69 -7.93 6.51 -3.78
CA ARG A 69 -7.02 5.78 -4.67
C ARG A 69 -5.94 5.07 -3.87
N PHE A 70 -5.36 4.03 -4.46
CA PHE A 70 -4.17 3.38 -3.92
C PHE A 70 -2.95 4.30 -4.01
N HIS A 71 -2.23 4.44 -2.91
CA HIS A 71 -1.05 5.29 -2.82
C HIS A 71 0.13 4.53 -2.21
N VAL A 72 1.31 4.91 -2.65
CA VAL A 72 2.58 4.46 -2.09
C VAL A 72 3.46 5.69 -1.90
N ARG A 73 4.01 5.85 -0.71
CA ARG A 73 5.05 6.83 -0.46
C ARG A 73 6.41 6.19 -0.72
N GLY A 74 7.13 6.71 -1.69
CA GLY A 74 8.48 6.28 -2.02
C GLY A 74 9.49 6.63 -0.93
N ARG A 75 10.69 6.09 -1.07
CA ARG A 75 11.81 6.34 -0.14
C ARG A 75 12.31 7.78 -0.15
N ASP A 76 12.14 8.45 -1.28
CA ASP A 76 12.43 9.87 -1.47
C ASP A 76 11.32 10.79 -0.93
N GLY A 77 10.26 10.21 -0.37
CA GLY A 77 9.08 10.94 0.13
C GLY A 77 8.05 11.27 -0.94
N GLU A 78 8.29 10.91 -2.22
CA GLU A 78 7.34 11.12 -3.29
C GLU A 78 6.09 10.26 -3.07
N LEU A 79 4.92 10.86 -3.22
CA LEU A 79 3.63 10.17 -3.14
C LEU A 79 3.19 9.74 -4.55
N LEU A 80 3.17 8.44 -4.77
CA LEU A 80 2.71 7.82 -6.01
C LEU A 80 1.27 7.34 -5.87
N SER A 81 0.50 7.37 -6.94
CA SER A 81 -0.87 6.89 -6.94
C SER A 81 -1.18 6.02 -8.17
N GLY A 82 -2.19 5.16 -8.04
CA GLY A 82 -2.68 4.32 -9.12
C GLY A 82 -1.63 3.36 -9.68
N ALA A 83 -1.51 3.26 -10.99
CA ALA A 83 -0.59 2.34 -11.66
C ALA A 83 0.87 2.54 -11.24
N ARG A 84 1.31 3.78 -11.08
CA ARG A 84 2.68 4.08 -10.62
C ARG A 84 2.96 3.58 -9.22
N ALA A 85 1.97 3.65 -8.32
CA ALA A 85 2.08 3.12 -6.97
C ALA A 85 2.21 1.58 -6.98
N PHE A 86 1.42 0.88 -7.78
CA PHE A 86 1.53 -0.57 -7.95
C PHE A 86 2.89 -0.98 -8.52
N LEU A 87 3.37 -0.29 -9.54
CA LEU A 87 4.68 -0.59 -10.12
C LEU A 87 5.82 -0.40 -9.12
N ALA A 88 5.77 0.64 -8.31
CA ALA A 88 6.76 0.89 -7.26
C ALA A 88 6.73 -0.21 -6.19
N LEU A 89 5.54 -0.64 -5.77
CA LEU A 89 5.37 -1.73 -4.82
C LEU A 89 5.89 -3.06 -5.39
N TRP A 90 5.51 -3.42 -6.60
CA TRP A 90 5.94 -4.66 -7.23
C TRP A 90 7.45 -4.72 -7.48
N ALA A 91 8.07 -3.57 -7.76
CA ALA A 91 9.53 -3.50 -7.85
C ALA A 91 10.23 -3.80 -6.52
N ALA A 92 9.58 -3.55 -5.39
CA ALA A 92 10.12 -3.78 -4.05
C ALA A 92 9.80 -5.18 -3.52
N LEU A 93 8.85 -5.90 -4.11
CA LEU A 93 8.43 -7.22 -3.65
C LEU A 93 9.17 -8.35 -4.37
N PRO A 94 9.60 -9.40 -3.64
CA PRO A 94 10.22 -10.57 -4.26
C PRO A 94 9.20 -11.33 -5.12
N GLY A 95 9.64 -11.81 -6.28
CA GLY A 95 8.77 -12.53 -7.23
C GLY A 95 7.86 -11.66 -8.09
N TRP A 96 7.70 -10.38 -7.75
CA TRP A 96 6.83 -9.44 -8.48
C TRP A 96 7.60 -8.47 -9.38
N ARG A 97 8.93 -8.50 -9.33
CA ARG A 97 9.80 -7.60 -10.10
C ARG A 97 9.60 -7.70 -11.61
N TRP A 98 9.24 -8.86 -12.11
CA TRP A 98 8.97 -9.05 -13.54
C TRP A 98 7.74 -8.26 -14.00
N LEU A 99 6.70 -8.14 -13.16
CA LEU A 99 5.55 -7.28 -13.41
C LEU A 99 5.94 -5.80 -13.47
N ALA A 100 6.81 -5.36 -12.55
CA ALA A 100 7.32 -4.01 -12.57
C ALA A 100 8.13 -3.72 -13.84
N ARG A 101 8.90 -4.70 -14.33
CA ARG A 101 9.64 -4.59 -15.60
C ARG A 101 8.70 -4.54 -16.80
N ALA A 102 7.66 -5.39 -16.82
CA ALA A 102 6.63 -5.37 -17.86
C ALA A 102 5.90 -4.00 -17.91
N GLY A 103 5.70 -3.39 -16.76
CA GLY A 103 5.10 -2.05 -16.67
C GLY A 103 5.94 -0.91 -17.28
N ARG A 104 7.23 -1.16 -17.58
CA ARG A 104 8.10 -0.20 -18.28
C ARG A 104 7.92 -0.21 -19.80
N LEU A 105 7.19 -1.20 -20.33
CA LEU A 105 6.91 -1.25 -21.77
C LEU A 105 6.08 -0.04 -22.20
N PRO A 106 6.30 0.49 -23.41
CA PRO A 106 5.48 1.58 -23.95
C PRO A 106 4.00 1.24 -23.90
N GLY A 107 3.18 2.13 -23.34
CA GLY A 107 1.74 1.94 -23.20
C GLY A 107 1.29 1.06 -22.03
N ALA A 108 2.17 0.31 -21.36
CA ALA A 108 1.80 -0.55 -20.24
C ALA A 108 1.26 0.25 -19.05
N ALA A 109 1.95 1.31 -18.65
CA ALA A 109 1.52 2.19 -17.56
C ALA A 109 0.17 2.87 -17.89
N TRP A 110 -0.05 3.26 -19.12
CA TRP A 110 -1.31 3.83 -19.58
C TRP A 110 -2.46 2.81 -19.50
N THR A 111 -2.22 1.59 -19.97
CA THR A 111 -3.21 0.50 -19.91
C THR A 111 -3.54 0.15 -18.46
N MET A 112 -2.54 0.05 -17.60
CA MET A 112 -2.74 -0.18 -16.18
C MET A 112 -3.57 0.93 -15.52
N GLU A 113 -3.26 2.18 -15.81
CA GLU A 113 -4.01 3.31 -15.27
C GLU A 113 -5.47 3.31 -15.76
N ARG A 114 -5.72 2.97 -17.02
CA ARG A 114 -7.08 2.83 -17.57
C ARG A 114 -7.84 1.70 -16.86
N THR A 115 -7.22 0.55 -16.70
CA THR A 115 -7.79 -0.59 -16.00
C THR A 115 -8.06 -0.25 -14.53
N TYR A 116 -7.14 0.44 -13.87
CA TYR A 116 -7.29 0.87 -12.50
C TYR A 116 -8.45 1.86 -12.32
N ARG A 117 -8.61 2.83 -13.23
CA ARG A 117 -9.75 3.75 -13.22
C ARG A 117 -11.08 3.03 -13.42
N LEU A 118 -11.11 2.04 -14.30
CA LEU A 118 -12.27 1.19 -14.49
C LEU A 118 -12.61 0.42 -13.22
N PHE A 119 -11.61 -0.16 -12.58
CA PHE A 119 -11.75 -0.83 -11.28
C PHE A 119 -12.33 0.11 -10.21
N LEU A 120 -11.84 1.35 -10.11
CA LEU A 120 -12.36 2.32 -9.16
C LEU A 120 -13.84 2.64 -9.36
N ARG A 121 -14.32 2.61 -10.61
CA ARG A 121 -15.77 2.78 -10.91
C ARG A 121 -16.60 1.60 -10.42
N TRP A 122 -16.04 0.41 -10.45
CA TRP A 122 -16.70 -0.83 -10.03
C TRP A 122 -16.45 -1.17 -8.56
N ARG A 123 -15.49 -0.49 -7.94
CA ARG A 123 -15.09 -0.72 -6.55
C ARG A 123 -16.26 -0.76 -5.56
N PRO A 124 -17.24 0.18 -5.56
CA PRO A 124 -18.35 0.14 -4.60
C PRO A 124 -19.19 -1.13 -4.71
N MET A 125 -19.41 -1.61 -5.95
CA MET A 125 -20.16 -2.84 -6.19
C MET A 125 -19.38 -4.07 -5.73
N LEU A 126 -18.09 -4.13 -6.04
CA LEU A 126 -17.19 -5.21 -5.63
C LEU A 126 -17.03 -5.26 -4.11
N GLN A 127 -16.96 -4.11 -3.45
CA GLN A 127 -16.91 -4.03 -1.99
C GLN A 127 -18.19 -4.57 -1.35
N ARG A 128 -19.35 -4.23 -1.88
CA ARG A 128 -20.64 -4.77 -1.39
C ARG A 128 -20.71 -6.28 -1.55
N TRP A 129 -20.23 -6.79 -2.68
CA TRP A 129 -20.20 -8.23 -2.93
C TRP A 129 -19.20 -8.94 -2.01
N ALA A 130 -18.01 -8.42 -1.86
CA ALA A 130 -16.99 -8.97 -0.96
C ALA A 130 -17.44 -8.95 0.51
N SER A 131 -18.11 -7.89 0.96
CA SER A 131 -18.66 -7.80 2.33
C SER A 131 -19.74 -8.84 2.59
N ARG A 132 -20.51 -9.24 1.58
CA ARG A 132 -21.49 -10.32 1.70
C ARG A 132 -20.86 -11.70 1.85
N LEU A 133 -19.64 -11.88 1.34
CA LEU A 133 -18.89 -13.12 1.45
C LEU A 133 -18.10 -13.24 2.75
N GLU A 134 -17.86 -12.13 3.43
CA GLU A 134 -17.23 -12.13 4.75
C GLU A 134 -18.27 -12.62 5.78
N ARG A 135 -18.03 -13.79 6.37
CA ARG A 135 -18.90 -14.31 7.42
C ARG A 135 -18.87 -13.36 8.62
N PRO A 136 -20.04 -12.96 9.17
CA PRO A 136 -20.06 -12.18 10.39
C PRO A 136 -19.41 -13.01 11.52
N GLY A 137 -18.25 -12.62 11.99
CA GLY A 137 -17.59 -13.23 13.13
C GLY A 137 -16.07 -13.39 13.07
N GLN A 138 -15.40 -13.15 11.93
CA GLN A 138 -13.96 -13.41 11.79
C GLN A 138 -13.03 -12.19 11.97
N ASP A 139 -13.60 -10.99 12.08
CA ASP A 139 -12.84 -9.74 12.25
C ASP A 139 -13.20 -9.01 13.55
N ARG A 140 -13.14 -9.73 14.67
CA ARG A 140 -12.93 -9.01 15.93
C ARG A 140 -11.43 -9.03 16.19
N PRO A 141 -10.73 -7.88 16.09
CA PRO A 141 -9.43 -7.79 16.72
C PRO A 141 -9.65 -8.10 18.19
N ASP A 142 -8.95 -9.13 18.66
CA ASP A 142 -8.95 -9.47 20.08
C ASP A 142 -8.36 -8.27 20.84
N VAL A 143 -9.23 -7.37 21.29
CA VAL A 143 -8.89 -6.32 22.24
C VAL A 143 -8.78 -7.02 23.59
N ARG A 144 -7.72 -7.80 23.77
CA ARG A 144 -7.32 -8.17 25.13
C ARG A 144 -6.50 -7.03 25.70
N ARG A 145 -7.08 -6.53 26.76
CA ARG A 145 -6.54 -5.54 27.70
C ARG A 145 -5.09 -5.85 28.13
#